data_83e44c75f4a14b3f9ac8e6b3e2d70beb
#
_entry.id   83e44c75f4a14b3f9ac8e6b3e2d70beb
#
_cell.length_a   1.000
_cell.length_b   1.000
_cell.length_c   1.000
_cell.angle_alpha   90.00
_cell.angle_beta   90.00
_cell.angle_gamma   90.00
#
_symmetry.space_group_name_H-M   'P 1'
#
loop_
_entity.id
_entity.type
_entity.pdbx_description
1 polymer ?
#
loop_
_entity_poly.entity_id
_entity_poly.type
_entity_poly.pdbx_seq_one_letter_code
_entity_poly.pdbx_strand_id
1 'polypeptide(L)'
;MKTSEQTDKIDAALAKAQAEMTNPVYDSTNPHFKSKYASLAGVRNAIIPVLAKHGVACVQELVHQDNKIGCATRLSHAGQWIEFEPFFVPTGKNDAQGFGSASTYARRYSLQAVAGVSGDEDDDANAVSAPGKSKTQKPITEPLSGPITPTSGVMERVADGRVDVIDDYATRLQDACKRNDESSAAELVGEIQDADEKVAVWSLLDSAERSFIKRAVAALQPKQEAA
;
A
#
# COMPACT_ATOMS: atom_id res chain seq x y z
N MET A 1 15.59 -19.58 -4.62
CA MET A 1 16.23 -19.28 -5.92
C MET A 1 16.74 -20.59 -6.51
N LYS A 2 16.50 -20.81 -7.81
CA LYS A 2 16.99 -21.98 -8.58
C LYS A 2 17.86 -21.47 -9.73
N THR A 3 18.82 -22.27 -10.20
CA THR A 3 19.71 -21.90 -11.29
C THR A 3 19.93 -23.06 -12.22
N SER A 4 20.41 -22.78 -13.42
CA SER A 4 21.08 -23.80 -14.25
C SER A 4 22.38 -24.29 -13.57
N GLU A 5 22.92 -25.41 -14.04
CA GLU A 5 24.13 -26.00 -13.48
C GLU A 5 25.35 -25.05 -13.55
N GLN A 6 25.41 -24.24 -14.60
CA GLN A 6 26.41 -23.19 -14.79
C GLN A 6 25.70 -21.84 -14.89
N THR A 7 26.32 -20.77 -14.39
CA THR A 7 25.78 -19.39 -14.38
C THR A 7 26.77 -18.33 -14.85
N ASP A 8 27.99 -18.73 -15.19
CA ASP A 8 29.09 -17.81 -15.54
C ASP A 8 28.74 -16.84 -16.67
N LYS A 9 27.98 -17.28 -17.69
CA LYS A 9 27.56 -16.41 -18.81
C LYS A 9 26.45 -15.46 -18.42
N ILE A 10 25.42 -15.95 -17.73
CA ILE A 10 24.30 -15.12 -17.32
C ILE A 10 24.75 -14.12 -16.25
N ASP A 11 25.62 -14.53 -15.31
CA ASP A 11 26.16 -13.65 -14.28
C ASP A 11 26.98 -12.51 -14.90
N ALA A 12 27.83 -12.83 -15.88
CA ALA A 12 28.61 -11.82 -16.61
C ALA A 12 27.74 -10.88 -17.43
N ALA A 13 26.66 -11.37 -18.07
CA ALA A 13 25.73 -10.57 -18.83
C ALA A 13 24.89 -9.67 -17.92
N LEU A 14 24.40 -10.20 -16.78
CA LEU A 14 23.62 -9.48 -15.80
C LEU A 14 24.45 -8.37 -15.13
N ALA A 15 25.69 -8.63 -14.74
CA ALA A 15 26.60 -7.63 -14.19
C ALA A 15 26.80 -6.44 -15.14
N LYS A 16 26.97 -6.70 -16.45
CA LYS A 16 27.06 -5.64 -17.47
C LYS A 16 25.76 -4.86 -17.59
N ALA A 17 24.62 -5.55 -17.58
CA ALA A 17 23.32 -4.90 -17.64
C ALA A 17 23.09 -4.01 -16.40
N GLN A 18 23.38 -4.50 -15.19
CA GLN A 18 23.23 -3.74 -13.94
C GLN A 18 24.11 -2.49 -13.88
N ALA A 19 25.30 -2.51 -14.49
CA ALA A 19 26.18 -1.34 -14.57
C ALA A 19 25.58 -0.19 -15.41
N GLU A 20 24.65 -0.51 -16.31
CA GLU A 20 23.96 0.49 -17.16
C GLU A 20 22.55 0.82 -16.67
N MET A 21 22.00 0.06 -15.73
CA MET A 21 20.66 0.30 -15.20
C MET A 21 20.64 1.56 -14.35
N THR A 22 19.55 2.30 -14.49
CA THR A 22 19.24 3.45 -13.65
C THR A 22 17.90 3.22 -12.98
N ASN A 23 17.66 3.88 -11.86
CA ASN A 23 16.36 3.85 -11.22
C ASN A 23 15.29 4.41 -12.17
N PRO A 24 14.12 3.78 -12.27
CA PRO A 24 13.03 4.25 -13.10
C PRO A 24 12.52 5.61 -12.60
N VAL A 25 12.05 6.44 -13.55
CA VAL A 25 11.44 7.73 -13.21
C VAL A 25 10.11 7.52 -12.50
N TYR A 26 9.86 8.28 -11.45
CA TYR A 26 8.58 8.28 -10.74
C TYR A 26 7.50 8.95 -11.61
N ASP A 27 6.65 8.16 -12.21
CA ASP A 27 5.59 8.56 -13.14
C ASP A 27 4.18 8.47 -12.54
N SER A 28 4.08 8.07 -11.29
CA SER A 28 2.82 7.86 -10.59
C SER A 28 2.87 8.38 -9.16
N THR A 29 1.69 8.69 -8.60
CA THR A 29 1.55 9.13 -7.22
C THR A 29 0.58 8.22 -6.50
N ASN A 30 0.95 7.73 -5.32
CA ASN A 30 0.06 6.98 -4.46
C ASN A 30 -0.97 7.96 -3.85
N PRO A 31 -2.28 7.80 -4.14
CA PRO A 31 -3.29 8.76 -3.67
C PRO A 31 -3.44 8.75 -2.14
N HIS A 32 -3.06 7.66 -1.46
CA HIS A 32 -3.18 7.54 -0.02
C HIS A 32 -1.98 8.16 0.72
N PHE A 33 -0.77 7.85 0.27
CA PHE A 33 0.47 8.29 0.94
C PHE A 33 1.08 9.55 0.32
N LYS A 34 0.55 10.01 -0.84
CA LYS A 34 1.10 11.12 -1.64
C LYS A 34 2.57 10.92 -2.04
N SER A 35 3.13 9.74 -1.81
CA SER A 35 4.47 9.36 -2.24
C SER A 35 4.49 9.10 -3.75
N LYS A 36 5.59 9.42 -4.38
CA LYS A 36 5.81 9.16 -5.80
C LYS A 36 6.39 7.76 -5.99
N TYR A 37 6.02 7.12 -7.07
CA TYR A 37 6.55 5.81 -7.43
C TYR A 37 6.59 5.62 -8.95
N ALA A 38 7.43 4.69 -9.40
CA ALA A 38 7.43 4.28 -10.80
C ALA A 38 6.34 3.23 -11.05
N SER A 39 5.49 3.44 -12.05
CA SER A 39 4.51 2.44 -12.49
C SER A 39 5.19 1.16 -12.97
N LEU A 40 4.44 0.06 -13.12
CA LEU A 40 4.96 -1.16 -13.74
C LEU A 40 5.49 -0.89 -15.15
N ALA A 41 4.85 -0.01 -15.90
CA ALA A 41 5.32 0.40 -17.23
C ALA A 41 6.66 1.14 -17.13
N GLY A 42 6.80 2.10 -16.22
CA GLY A 42 8.03 2.84 -15.97
C GLY A 42 9.19 1.91 -15.58
N VAL A 43 8.96 0.99 -14.64
CA VAL A 43 9.94 -0.01 -14.22
C VAL A 43 10.36 -0.92 -15.39
N ARG A 44 9.40 -1.43 -16.16
CA ARG A 44 9.71 -2.26 -17.34
C ARG A 44 10.50 -1.52 -18.40
N ASN A 45 10.16 -0.26 -18.65
CA ASN A 45 10.85 0.57 -19.66
C ASN A 45 12.29 0.90 -19.25
N ALA A 46 12.58 1.00 -17.96
CA ALA A 46 13.95 1.20 -17.47
C ALA A 46 14.78 -0.09 -17.53
N ILE A 47 14.20 -1.26 -17.28
CA ILE A 47 14.94 -2.51 -17.06
C ILE A 47 15.02 -3.36 -18.33
N ILE A 48 13.89 -3.63 -18.99
CA ILE A 48 13.82 -4.63 -20.06
C ILE A 48 14.72 -4.28 -21.27
N PRO A 49 14.79 -3.04 -21.76
CA PRO A 49 15.69 -2.70 -22.86
C PRO A 49 17.16 -2.91 -22.53
N VAL A 50 17.57 -2.63 -21.28
CA VAL A 50 18.97 -2.82 -20.83
C VAL A 50 19.30 -4.29 -20.73
N LEU A 51 18.42 -5.13 -20.14
CA LEU A 51 18.59 -6.57 -20.12
C LEU A 51 18.72 -7.14 -21.55
N ALA A 52 17.81 -6.75 -22.45
CA ALA A 52 17.79 -7.20 -23.83
C ALA A 52 19.07 -6.80 -24.58
N LYS A 53 19.61 -5.60 -24.36
CA LYS A 53 20.88 -5.12 -24.93
C LYS A 53 22.04 -6.07 -24.61
N HIS A 54 22.04 -6.66 -23.41
CA HIS A 54 23.04 -7.63 -22.97
C HIS A 54 22.61 -9.11 -23.20
N GLY A 55 21.54 -9.32 -23.99
CA GLY A 55 21.07 -10.65 -24.35
C GLY A 55 20.40 -11.42 -23.22
N VAL A 56 20.01 -10.73 -22.14
CA VAL A 56 19.30 -11.35 -21.01
C VAL A 56 17.79 -11.24 -21.25
N ALA A 57 17.12 -12.38 -21.36
CA ALA A 57 15.66 -12.46 -21.39
C ALA A 57 15.11 -12.50 -19.97
N CYS A 58 14.00 -11.77 -19.74
CA CYS A 58 13.28 -11.73 -18.46
C CYS A 58 11.84 -12.19 -18.67
N VAL A 59 11.45 -13.24 -17.97
CA VAL A 59 10.10 -13.82 -17.98
C VAL A 59 9.53 -13.74 -16.56
N GLN A 60 8.29 -13.30 -16.46
CA GLN A 60 7.54 -13.24 -15.21
C GLN A 60 6.32 -14.15 -15.31
N GLU A 61 6.17 -15.07 -14.37
CA GLU A 61 5.05 -15.97 -14.21
C GLU A 61 4.22 -15.53 -12.99
N LEU A 62 2.90 -15.41 -13.17
CA LEU A 62 1.98 -15.19 -12.07
C LEU A 62 1.57 -16.54 -11.49
N VAL A 63 1.70 -16.66 -10.17
CA VAL A 63 1.27 -17.83 -9.41
C VAL A 63 0.22 -17.42 -8.40
N HIS A 64 -0.72 -18.30 -8.12
CA HIS A 64 -1.80 -18.07 -7.17
C HIS A 64 -1.65 -19.03 -5.99
N GLN A 65 -1.76 -18.51 -4.78
CA GLN A 65 -1.76 -19.30 -3.56
C GLN A 65 -2.73 -18.66 -2.56
N ASP A 66 -3.81 -19.36 -2.22
CA ASP A 66 -4.87 -18.85 -1.35
C ASP A 66 -5.37 -17.47 -1.84
N ASN A 67 -5.38 -16.46 -0.95
CA ASN A 67 -5.74 -15.08 -1.28
C ASN A 67 -4.51 -14.22 -1.62
N LYS A 68 -3.48 -14.80 -2.23
CA LYS A 68 -2.25 -14.12 -2.62
C LYS A 68 -1.93 -14.35 -4.09
N ILE A 69 -1.38 -13.33 -4.73
CA ILE A 69 -0.78 -13.43 -6.05
C ILE A 69 0.72 -13.33 -5.89
N GLY A 70 1.44 -14.29 -6.43
CA GLY A 70 2.89 -14.29 -6.52
C GLY A 70 3.37 -13.97 -7.94
N CYS A 71 4.57 -13.45 -8.03
CA CYS A 71 5.28 -13.28 -9.28
C CYS A 71 6.66 -13.94 -9.19
N ALA A 72 6.84 -15.06 -9.88
CA ALA A 72 8.15 -15.66 -10.11
C ALA A 72 8.81 -14.93 -11.28
N THR A 73 10.10 -14.62 -11.15
CA THR A 73 10.88 -13.98 -12.23
C THR A 73 12.04 -14.88 -12.60
N ARG A 74 12.19 -15.13 -13.90
CA ARG A 74 13.31 -15.90 -14.46
C ARG A 74 14.08 -15.04 -15.44
N LEU A 75 15.39 -14.99 -15.25
CA LEU A 75 16.34 -14.42 -16.19
C LEU A 75 17.06 -15.56 -16.93
N SER A 76 17.30 -15.38 -18.23
CA SER A 76 18.02 -16.37 -19.02
C SER A 76 18.93 -15.72 -20.06
N HIS A 77 20.10 -16.34 -20.28
CA HIS A 77 21.11 -15.93 -21.26
C HIS A 77 21.94 -17.13 -21.74
N ALA A 78 22.10 -17.29 -23.04
CA ALA A 78 22.97 -18.30 -23.65
C ALA A 78 22.78 -19.72 -23.08
N GLY A 79 21.53 -20.15 -22.85
CA GLY A 79 21.18 -21.46 -22.30
C GLY A 79 21.27 -21.56 -20.77
N GLN A 80 21.79 -20.56 -20.08
CA GLN A 80 21.85 -20.49 -18.63
C GLN A 80 20.69 -19.65 -18.08
N TRP A 81 20.31 -19.88 -16.83
CA TRP A 81 19.18 -19.20 -16.22
C TRP A 81 19.29 -19.12 -14.69
N ILE A 82 18.62 -18.09 -14.15
CA ILE A 82 18.38 -17.88 -12.73
C ILE A 82 16.89 -17.66 -12.54
N GLU A 83 16.27 -18.41 -11.65
CA GLU A 83 14.84 -18.31 -11.30
C GLU A 83 14.69 -17.91 -9.84
N PHE A 84 13.98 -16.83 -9.63
CA PHE A 84 13.70 -16.28 -8.31
C PHE A 84 12.38 -16.82 -7.80
N GLU A 85 12.30 -17.12 -6.50
CA GLU A 85 11.06 -17.53 -5.85
C GLU A 85 9.97 -16.45 -6.01
N PRO A 86 8.69 -16.85 -6.06
CA PRO A 86 7.62 -15.91 -6.20
C PRO A 86 7.58 -14.89 -5.05
N PHE A 87 7.50 -13.61 -5.38
CA PHE A 87 7.16 -12.56 -4.44
C PHE A 87 5.64 -12.49 -4.31
N PHE A 88 5.10 -12.81 -3.13
CA PHE A 88 3.67 -12.88 -2.88
C PHE A 88 3.11 -11.58 -2.31
N VAL A 89 1.97 -11.14 -2.84
CA VAL A 89 1.19 -9.98 -2.39
C VAL A 89 -0.22 -10.45 -2.04
N PRO A 90 -0.76 -10.11 -0.87
CA PRO A 90 -2.15 -10.42 -0.54
C PRO A 90 -3.11 -9.64 -1.47
N THR A 91 -4.21 -10.28 -1.85
CA THR A 91 -5.29 -9.59 -2.56
C THR A 91 -6.13 -8.83 -1.54
N GLY A 92 -6.25 -7.51 -1.69
CA GLY A 92 -7.06 -6.68 -0.79
C GLY A 92 -8.57 -6.93 -0.93
N LYS A 93 -8.99 -7.47 -2.09
CA LYS A 93 -10.36 -7.90 -2.38
C LYS A 93 -10.31 -9.19 -3.16
N ASN A 94 -11.28 -10.07 -2.90
CA ASN A 94 -11.40 -11.35 -3.62
C ASN A 94 -12.25 -11.19 -4.88
N ASP A 95 -11.87 -10.24 -5.73
CA ASP A 95 -12.48 -9.93 -7.01
C ASP A 95 -11.44 -9.69 -8.10
N ALA A 96 -11.86 -9.57 -9.35
CA ALA A 96 -10.97 -9.38 -10.49
C ALA A 96 -10.10 -8.11 -10.35
N GLN A 97 -10.61 -7.06 -9.72
CA GLN A 97 -9.86 -5.82 -9.47
C GLN A 97 -8.76 -6.02 -8.42
N GLY A 98 -9.06 -6.73 -7.32
CA GLY A 98 -8.10 -7.08 -6.28
C GLY A 98 -6.96 -7.94 -6.83
N PHE A 99 -7.29 -8.96 -7.62
CA PHE A 99 -6.30 -9.82 -8.30
C PHE A 99 -5.46 -9.03 -9.31
N GLY A 100 -6.05 -8.16 -10.12
CA GLY A 100 -5.34 -7.31 -11.09
C GLY A 100 -4.37 -6.34 -10.42
N SER A 101 -4.79 -5.72 -9.32
CA SER A 101 -3.97 -4.80 -8.53
C SER A 101 -2.77 -5.54 -7.89
N ALA A 102 -3.01 -6.66 -7.21
CA ALA A 102 -1.98 -7.49 -6.60
C ALA A 102 -0.98 -8.03 -7.63
N SER A 103 -1.47 -8.44 -8.82
CA SER A 103 -0.62 -8.89 -9.94
C SER A 103 0.33 -7.79 -10.42
N THR A 104 -0.18 -6.58 -10.57
CA THR A 104 0.62 -5.42 -10.98
C THR A 104 1.70 -5.10 -9.95
N TYR A 105 1.34 -5.15 -8.68
CA TYR A 105 2.23 -4.91 -7.55
C TYR A 105 3.33 -5.98 -7.48
N ALA A 106 2.95 -7.27 -7.49
CA ALA A 106 3.89 -8.38 -7.43
C ALA A 106 4.91 -8.35 -8.58
N ARG A 107 4.47 -8.08 -9.82
CA ARG A 107 5.34 -7.96 -10.99
C ARG A 107 6.31 -6.80 -10.87
N ARG A 108 5.85 -5.65 -10.40
CA ARG A 108 6.65 -4.44 -10.23
C ARG A 108 7.80 -4.66 -9.25
N TYR A 109 7.49 -5.11 -8.04
CA TYR A 109 8.50 -5.33 -7.00
C TYR A 109 9.44 -6.49 -7.30
N SER A 110 8.92 -7.60 -7.85
CA SER A 110 9.78 -8.70 -8.28
C SER A 110 10.79 -8.27 -9.35
N LEU A 111 10.37 -7.42 -10.31
CA LEU A 111 11.27 -6.94 -11.36
C LEU A 111 12.32 -5.96 -10.82
N GLN A 112 11.94 -5.05 -9.93
CA GLN A 112 12.88 -4.13 -9.26
C GLN A 112 13.93 -4.89 -8.47
N ALA A 113 13.50 -5.86 -7.67
CA ALA A 113 14.38 -6.65 -6.80
C ALA A 113 15.43 -7.44 -7.62
N VAL A 114 15.04 -8.11 -8.70
CA VAL A 114 15.98 -8.90 -9.51
C VAL A 114 16.92 -8.04 -10.37
N ALA A 115 16.51 -6.82 -10.68
CA ALA A 115 17.32 -5.85 -11.42
C ALA A 115 18.25 -5.03 -10.51
N GLY A 116 17.96 -4.96 -9.21
CA GLY A 116 18.71 -4.15 -8.25
C GLY A 116 18.44 -2.64 -8.39
N VAL A 117 17.21 -2.25 -8.74
CA VAL A 117 16.79 -0.84 -8.86
C VAL A 117 15.69 -0.51 -7.86
N SER A 118 15.60 0.76 -7.45
CA SER A 118 14.52 1.30 -6.63
C SER A 118 13.56 2.12 -7.48
N GLY A 119 12.26 1.84 -7.38
CA GLY A 119 11.20 2.55 -8.09
C GLY A 119 10.24 3.30 -7.15
N ASP A 120 10.55 3.36 -5.88
CA ASP A 120 9.77 4.04 -4.85
C ASP A 120 10.65 5.09 -4.17
N GLU A 121 10.03 6.20 -3.74
CA GLU A 121 10.70 7.23 -2.94
C GLU A 121 11.06 6.63 -1.58
N ASP A 122 12.34 6.72 -1.19
CA ASP A 122 12.83 6.18 0.09
C ASP A 122 12.26 7.03 1.23
N ASP A 123 11.13 6.59 1.78
CA ASP A 123 10.46 7.28 2.91
C ASP A 123 11.21 7.03 4.24
N ASP A 124 12.05 6.00 4.29
CA ASP A 124 12.84 5.63 5.46
C ASP A 124 13.97 6.64 5.77
N ALA A 125 14.45 7.37 4.77
CA ALA A 125 15.50 8.37 4.95
C ALA A 125 15.03 9.60 5.76
N ASN A 126 13.75 9.92 5.75
CA ASN A 126 13.19 11.01 6.54
C ASN A 126 12.96 10.63 8.02
N ALA A 127 12.84 9.36 8.34
CA ALA A 127 12.68 8.88 9.71
C ALA A 127 14.03 8.78 10.45
N VAL A 128 15.15 8.60 9.75
CA VAL A 128 16.48 8.37 10.35
C VAL A 128 17.38 9.63 10.36
N SER A 129 17.06 10.65 9.56
CA SER A 129 17.94 11.82 9.37
C SER A 129 17.71 12.99 10.33
N ALA A 130 16.88 12.84 11.37
CA ALA A 130 16.76 13.85 12.44
C ALA A 130 17.66 13.47 13.61
N PRO A 131 18.79 14.19 13.89
CA PRO A 131 19.58 13.95 15.09
C PRO A 131 18.75 14.35 16.32
N GLY A 132 18.37 13.35 17.10
CA GLY A 132 18.01 13.49 18.50
C GLY A 132 16.92 14.49 18.85
N LYS A 133 15.65 14.06 18.70
CA LYS A 133 14.62 14.42 19.68
C LYS A 133 13.81 13.17 19.99
N SER A 134 14.18 12.50 21.06
CA SER A 134 13.32 11.57 21.78
C SER A 134 12.00 12.28 22.07
N LYS A 135 10.96 11.95 21.31
CA LYS A 135 9.60 12.38 21.66
C LYS A 135 9.11 11.47 22.78
N THR A 136 9.32 11.92 24.00
CA THR A 136 8.54 11.50 25.15
C THR A 136 7.05 11.55 24.75
N GLN A 137 6.38 10.41 24.77
CA GLN A 137 4.94 10.31 24.57
C GLN A 137 4.25 11.16 25.63
N LYS A 138 3.72 12.31 25.25
CA LYS A 138 2.72 13.03 26.07
C LYS A 138 1.38 12.31 25.89
N PRO A 139 0.58 12.15 26.95
CA PRO A 139 -0.78 11.68 26.81
C PRO A 139 -1.56 12.61 25.88
N ILE A 140 -2.24 12.06 24.88
CA ILE A 140 -3.04 12.82 23.93
C ILE A 140 -4.33 13.24 24.65
N THR A 141 -4.38 14.49 25.08
CA THR A 141 -5.56 15.16 25.65
C THR A 141 -5.97 16.37 24.81
N GLU A 142 -5.97 16.25 23.48
CA GLU A 142 -6.56 17.26 22.61
C GLU A 142 -7.57 16.63 21.64
N PRO A 143 -8.73 17.27 21.40
CA PRO A 143 -9.71 16.76 20.47
C PRO A 143 -9.15 16.78 19.04
N LEU A 144 -9.30 15.65 18.34
CA LEU A 144 -8.89 15.44 16.96
C LEU A 144 -9.60 16.40 15.99
N SER A 145 -8.99 17.54 15.69
CA SER A 145 -9.43 18.50 14.67
C SER A 145 -8.53 18.49 13.42
N GLY A 146 -8.30 17.30 12.84
CA GLY A 146 -7.54 17.14 11.60
C GLY A 146 -8.13 16.03 10.72
N PRO A 147 -7.85 16.01 9.39
CA PRO A 147 -8.35 14.95 8.53
C PRO A 147 -7.70 13.61 8.93
N ILE A 148 -8.54 12.69 9.43
CA ILE A 148 -8.11 11.32 9.77
C ILE A 148 -7.88 10.58 8.46
N THR A 149 -6.62 10.26 8.16
CA THR A 149 -6.24 9.42 7.03
C THR A 149 -6.33 7.95 7.46
N PRO A 150 -6.99 7.05 6.68
CA PRO A 150 -7.04 5.63 7.03
C PRO A 150 -5.63 5.06 7.02
N THR A 151 -5.17 4.58 8.16
CA THR A 151 -3.86 3.93 8.30
C THR A 151 -4.03 2.42 8.07
N SER A 152 -3.21 1.81 7.20
CA SER A 152 -3.15 0.35 7.09
C SER A 152 -2.73 -0.25 8.44
N GLY A 153 -3.33 -1.38 8.83
CA GLY A 153 -3.04 -2.04 10.12
C GLY A 153 -3.86 -1.56 11.32
N VAL A 154 -4.90 -0.73 11.11
CA VAL A 154 -5.76 -0.27 12.20
C VAL A 154 -6.55 -1.41 12.84
N MET A 155 -7.02 -2.37 12.01
CA MET A 155 -7.75 -3.54 12.51
C MET A 155 -6.89 -4.47 13.40
N GLU A 156 -5.57 -4.43 13.25
CA GLU A 156 -4.64 -5.20 14.09
C GLU A 156 -4.46 -4.59 15.50
N ARG A 157 -4.84 -3.32 15.68
CA ARG A 157 -4.77 -2.62 16.97
C ARG A 157 -6.06 -2.69 17.77
N VAL A 158 -7.11 -3.17 17.14
CA VAL A 158 -8.39 -3.37 17.78
C VAL A 158 -8.34 -4.66 18.63
N ALA A 159 -8.86 -4.62 19.84
CA ALA A 159 -8.88 -5.77 20.74
C ALA A 159 -9.61 -6.96 20.09
N ASP A 160 -9.07 -8.17 20.32
CA ASP A 160 -9.69 -9.41 19.87
C ASP A 160 -11.17 -9.49 20.30
N GLY A 161 -12.06 -9.78 19.35
CA GLY A 161 -13.51 -9.87 19.57
C GLY A 161 -14.28 -8.54 19.37
N ARG A 162 -13.63 -7.44 18.96
CA ARG A 162 -14.30 -6.16 18.68
C ARG A 162 -14.57 -5.90 17.20
N VAL A 163 -14.12 -6.79 16.32
CA VAL A 163 -14.30 -6.65 14.87
C VAL A 163 -15.77 -6.60 14.48
N ASP A 164 -16.61 -7.47 15.06
CA ASP A 164 -18.06 -7.49 14.80
C ASP A 164 -18.74 -6.17 15.22
N VAL A 165 -18.25 -5.54 16.30
CA VAL A 165 -18.76 -4.25 16.77
C VAL A 165 -18.39 -3.11 15.83
N ILE A 166 -17.17 -3.15 15.26
CA ILE A 166 -16.71 -2.18 14.27
C ILE A 166 -17.51 -2.29 12.97
N ASP A 167 -17.77 -3.51 12.51
CA ASP A 167 -18.58 -3.77 11.33
C ASP A 167 -20.04 -3.31 11.53
N ASP A 168 -20.61 -3.52 12.74
CA ASP A 168 -21.94 -3.02 13.08
C ASP A 168 -22.00 -1.49 13.04
N TYR A 169 -21.05 -0.79 13.67
CA TYR A 169 -20.98 0.68 13.61
C TYR A 169 -20.83 1.21 12.20
N ALA A 170 -19.96 0.59 11.39
CA ALA A 170 -19.77 0.98 9.99
C ALA A 170 -21.06 0.81 9.18
N THR A 171 -21.76 -0.32 9.36
CA THR A 171 -23.04 -0.60 8.68
C THR A 171 -24.12 0.42 9.08
N ARG A 172 -24.28 0.69 10.36
CA ARG A 172 -25.25 1.67 10.88
C ARG A 172 -24.96 3.08 10.38
N LEU A 173 -23.69 3.48 10.30
CA LEU A 173 -23.29 4.78 9.74
C LEU A 173 -23.56 4.85 8.23
N GLN A 174 -23.30 3.79 7.47
CA GLN A 174 -23.64 3.71 6.05
C GLN A 174 -25.14 3.83 5.82
N ASP A 175 -25.95 3.20 6.66
CA ASP A 175 -27.40 3.29 6.57
C ASP A 175 -27.93 4.67 6.95
N ALA A 176 -27.34 5.34 7.93
CA ALA A 176 -27.64 6.74 8.25
C ALA A 176 -27.30 7.67 7.05
N CYS A 177 -26.17 7.43 6.38
CA CYS A 177 -25.78 8.17 5.17
C CYS A 177 -26.78 7.96 4.03
N LYS A 178 -27.22 6.71 3.78
CA LYS A 178 -28.23 6.38 2.75
C LYS A 178 -29.57 7.07 3.01
N ARG A 179 -29.97 7.19 4.29
CA ARG A 179 -31.20 7.88 4.71
C ARG A 179 -31.06 9.40 4.82
N ASN A 180 -29.85 9.92 4.60
CA ASN A 180 -29.51 11.34 4.80
C ASN A 180 -29.83 11.82 6.23
N ASP A 181 -29.61 10.97 7.24
CA ASP A 181 -29.92 11.20 8.64
C ASP A 181 -28.67 11.69 9.38
N GLU A 182 -28.49 13.01 9.40
CA GLU A 182 -27.31 13.65 10.03
C GLU A 182 -27.31 13.47 11.55
N SER A 183 -28.50 13.46 12.19
CA SER A 183 -28.59 13.32 13.65
C SER A 183 -28.10 11.95 14.11
N SER A 184 -28.64 10.88 13.53
CA SER A 184 -28.21 9.51 13.84
C SER A 184 -26.75 9.27 13.51
N ALA A 185 -26.23 9.83 12.41
CA ALA A 185 -24.82 9.69 12.05
C ALA A 185 -23.88 10.32 13.09
N ALA A 186 -24.23 11.49 13.59
CA ALA A 186 -23.41 12.18 14.59
C ALA A 186 -23.49 11.53 15.99
N GLU A 187 -24.66 11.03 16.38
CA GLU A 187 -24.84 10.25 17.63
C GLU A 187 -24.00 8.99 17.61
N LEU A 188 -24.04 8.20 16.52
CA LEU A 188 -23.25 6.98 16.35
C LEU A 188 -21.75 7.21 16.48
N VAL A 189 -21.24 8.32 15.92
CA VAL A 189 -19.81 8.68 16.07
C VAL A 189 -19.49 9.03 17.53
N GLY A 190 -20.42 9.63 18.25
CA GLY A 190 -20.30 9.95 19.66
C GLY A 190 -20.28 8.72 20.58
N GLU A 191 -20.96 7.64 20.19
CA GLU A 191 -21.00 6.37 20.95
C GLU A 191 -19.64 5.65 20.96
N ILE A 192 -18.83 5.79 19.92
CA ILE A 192 -17.54 5.14 19.81
C ILE A 192 -16.53 5.87 20.71
N GLN A 193 -16.16 5.30 21.84
CA GLN A 193 -15.27 5.93 22.82
C GLN A 193 -13.79 5.66 22.52
N ASP A 194 -13.44 4.50 21.96
CA ASP A 194 -12.08 4.10 21.66
C ASP A 194 -11.57 4.76 20.38
N ALA A 195 -10.36 5.31 20.41
CA ALA A 195 -9.77 6.03 19.29
C ALA A 195 -9.39 5.11 18.14
N ASP A 196 -8.91 3.89 18.42
CA ASP A 196 -8.52 2.91 17.40
C ASP A 196 -9.77 2.31 16.75
N GLU A 197 -10.85 2.06 17.52
CA GLU A 197 -12.15 1.66 16.97
C GLU A 197 -12.74 2.75 16.06
N LYS A 198 -12.67 4.04 16.45
CA LYS A 198 -13.07 5.15 15.55
C LYS A 198 -12.34 5.14 14.23
N VAL A 199 -11.02 4.96 14.27
CA VAL A 199 -10.21 4.91 13.05
C VAL A 199 -10.53 3.67 12.23
N ALA A 200 -10.79 2.52 12.86
CA ALA A 200 -11.18 1.28 12.21
C ALA A 200 -12.54 1.42 11.49
N VAL A 201 -13.58 1.91 12.17
CA VAL A 201 -14.88 2.21 11.58
C VAL A 201 -14.74 3.19 10.40
N TRP A 202 -13.94 4.25 10.58
CA TRP A 202 -13.68 5.23 9.54
C TRP A 202 -13.02 4.64 8.30
N SER A 203 -12.17 3.62 8.46
CA SER A 203 -11.51 2.93 7.34
C SER A 203 -12.48 2.13 6.47
N LEU A 204 -13.62 1.70 7.01
CA LEU A 204 -14.66 0.94 6.32
C LEU A 204 -15.65 1.81 5.53
N LEU A 205 -15.62 3.14 5.71
CA LEU A 205 -16.50 4.09 5.04
C LEU A 205 -15.88 4.62 3.75
N ASP A 206 -16.70 4.94 2.76
CA ASP A 206 -16.25 5.57 1.54
C ASP A 206 -16.03 7.10 1.69
N SER A 207 -15.56 7.76 0.64
CA SER A 207 -15.25 9.20 0.67
C SER A 207 -16.48 10.08 0.81
N ALA A 208 -17.63 9.67 0.24
CA ALA A 208 -18.89 10.41 0.31
C ALA A 208 -19.51 10.27 1.71
N GLU A 209 -19.52 9.05 2.25
CA GLU A 209 -19.98 8.72 3.60
C GLU A 209 -19.18 9.50 4.66
N ARG A 210 -17.84 9.49 4.56
CA ARG A 210 -16.98 10.27 5.45
C ARG A 210 -17.27 11.77 5.39
N SER A 211 -17.52 12.30 4.20
CA SER A 211 -17.85 13.72 4.02
C SER A 211 -19.21 14.08 4.62
N PHE A 212 -20.20 13.20 4.48
CA PHE A 212 -21.51 13.36 5.09
C PHE A 212 -21.40 13.36 6.62
N ILE A 213 -20.75 12.36 7.21
CA ILE A 213 -20.59 12.23 8.66
C ILE A 213 -19.82 13.42 9.26
N LYS A 214 -18.78 13.92 8.60
CA LYS A 214 -18.07 15.13 9.05
C LYS A 214 -18.98 16.34 9.14
N ARG A 215 -19.86 16.54 8.17
CA ARG A 215 -20.85 17.63 8.20
C ARG A 215 -21.84 17.46 9.34
N ALA A 216 -22.35 16.23 9.51
CA ALA A 216 -23.27 15.89 10.57
C ALA A 216 -22.69 16.19 11.97
N VAL A 217 -21.47 15.74 12.22
CA VAL A 217 -20.77 15.99 13.49
C VAL A 217 -20.50 17.49 13.71
N ALA A 218 -20.12 18.21 12.65
CA ALA A 218 -19.86 19.65 12.72
C ALA A 218 -21.14 20.48 13.00
N ALA A 219 -22.29 20.02 12.51
CA ALA A 219 -23.59 20.67 12.74
C ALA A 219 -24.07 20.55 14.18
N LEU A 220 -23.67 19.49 14.92
CA LEU A 220 -24.04 19.28 16.32
C LEU A 220 -23.07 19.93 17.34
N GLN A 221 -21.90 20.39 16.90
CA GLN A 221 -21.01 21.18 17.78
C GLN A 221 -21.59 22.58 17.97
N PRO A 222 -21.87 23.03 19.23
CA PRO A 222 -22.29 24.37 19.45
C PRO A 222 -21.20 25.34 18.97
N LYS A 223 -21.59 26.34 18.15
CA LYS A 223 -20.71 27.47 17.82
C LYS A 223 -20.22 28.06 19.12
N GLN A 224 -18.95 27.92 19.44
CA GLN A 224 -18.31 28.74 20.45
C GLN A 224 -18.39 30.17 19.95
N GLU A 225 -19.23 30.94 20.59
CA GLU A 225 -19.28 32.38 20.43
C GLU A 225 -17.91 32.96 20.76
N ALA A 226 -17.33 33.63 19.76
CA ALA A 226 -16.17 34.47 19.97
C ALA A 226 -16.55 35.64 20.89
N ALA A 227 -16.00 35.63 22.08
CA ALA A 227 -15.95 36.80 22.98
C ALA A 227 -14.53 37.38 22.91
#